data_9384fb2c4337baa93ae745a0201c0f91
#
_entry.id   9384fb2c4337baa93ae745a0201c0f91
#
_cell.length_a   1.000
_cell.length_b   1.000
_cell.length_c   1.000
_cell.angle_alpha   90.00
_cell.angle_beta   90.00
_cell.angle_gamma   90.00
#
_symmetry.space_group_name_H-M   'P 1'
#
loop_
_entity.id
_entity.type
_entity.pdbx_description
1 polymer ?
#
loop_
_entity_poly.entity_id
_entity_poly.type
_entity_poly.pdbx_seq_one_letter_code
_entity_poly.pdbx_strand_id
1 'polypeptide(L)'
;MLMHSLYDEGVELIFGYPGGAALHIYDAIFRQDKIDHILVRHEQGATHAADGYARATGKPGVVLVTSGPGATNAITGIATAFMDSIPMVVI
;
A
#
# COMPACT_ATOMS: atom_id res chain seq x y z
N MET A 1 16.19 1.21 2.56
CA MET A 1 16.03 -0.04 3.31
C MET A 1 14.65 -0.66 3.14
N LEU A 2 13.58 0.09 3.42
CA LEU A 2 12.22 -0.43 3.27
C LEU A 2 11.96 -0.91 1.84
N MET A 3 12.31 -0.12 0.85
CA MET A 3 12.09 -0.47 -0.56
C MET A 3 12.87 -1.73 -0.97
N HIS A 4 14.10 -1.89 -0.49
CA HIS A 4 14.87 -3.10 -0.73
C HIS A 4 14.19 -4.33 -0.12
N SER A 5 13.71 -4.20 1.10
CA SER A 5 13.03 -5.30 1.79
C SER A 5 11.75 -5.72 1.06
N LEU A 6 10.97 -4.74 0.62
CA LEU A 6 9.75 -5.01 -0.15
C LEU A 6 10.07 -5.69 -1.47
N TYR A 7 11.10 -5.23 -2.17
CA TYR A 7 11.51 -5.84 -3.43
C TYR A 7 11.97 -7.28 -3.22
N ASP A 8 12.76 -7.53 -2.17
CA ASP A 8 13.26 -8.88 -1.85
C ASP A 8 12.13 -9.84 -1.50
N GLU A 9 11.02 -9.33 -0.94
CA GLU A 9 9.83 -10.14 -0.64
C GLU A 9 8.92 -10.32 -1.87
N GLY A 10 9.30 -9.82 -3.03
CA GLY A 10 8.55 -10.01 -4.26
C GLY A 10 7.46 -8.98 -4.50
N VAL A 11 7.49 -7.85 -3.80
CA VAL A 11 6.52 -6.78 -4.01
C VAL A 11 6.82 -6.07 -5.32
N GLU A 12 5.81 -5.98 -6.19
CA GLU A 12 5.93 -5.32 -7.49
C GLU A 12 5.16 -4.00 -7.54
N LEU A 13 4.21 -3.79 -6.64
CA LEU A 13 3.25 -2.71 -6.73
C LEU A 13 2.85 -2.22 -5.35
N ILE A 14 2.79 -0.91 -5.19
CA ILE A 14 2.30 -0.26 -3.96
C ILE A 14 1.17 0.69 -4.35
N PHE A 15 0.05 0.62 -3.64
CA PHE A 15 -1.02 1.60 -3.75
C PHE A 15 -0.89 2.60 -2.62
N GLY A 16 -0.98 3.89 -2.92
CA GLY A 16 -0.78 4.85 -1.87
C GLY A 16 -1.21 6.26 -2.17
N TYR A 17 -1.22 7.07 -1.11
CA TYR A 17 -1.49 8.50 -1.17
C TYR A 17 -0.46 9.22 -0.30
N PRO A 18 0.27 10.19 -0.86
CA PRO A 18 1.36 10.84 -0.12
C PRO A 18 0.86 11.74 1.01
N GLY A 19 1.73 11.90 2.01
CA GLY A 19 1.49 12.80 3.13
C GLY A 19 2.78 13.05 3.90
N GLY A 20 2.72 13.99 4.86
CA GLY A 20 3.91 14.46 5.55
C GLY A 20 4.69 13.38 6.28
N ALA A 21 4.00 12.48 6.97
CA ALA A 21 4.65 11.42 7.73
C ALA A 21 5.33 10.38 6.85
N ALA A 22 4.97 10.30 5.57
CA ALA A 22 5.50 9.31 4.64
C ALA A 22 6.52 9.91 3.65
N LEU A 23 6.97 11.14 3.85
CA LEU A 23 7.85 11.83 2.89
C LEU A 23 9.14 11.07 2.61
N HIS A 24 9.79 10.54 3.63
CA HIS A 24 11.05 9.80 3.43
C HIS A 24 10.84 8.52 2.63
N ILE A 25 9.71 7.87 2.83
CA ILE A 25 9.37 6.66 2.08
C ILE A 25 9.08 7.01 0.62
N TYR A 26 8.34 8.09 0.37
CA TYR A 26 8.08 8.56 -0.99
C TYR A 26 9.36 9.01 -1.71
N ASP A 27 10.28 9.64 -0.99
CA ASP A 27 11.58 9.97 -1.56
C ASP A 27 12.32 8.70 -2.02
N ALA A 28 12.29 7.65 -1.21
CA ALA A 28 12.88 6.37 -1.58
C ALA A 28 12.18 5.73 -2.79
N ILE A 29 10.86 5.87 -2.90
CA ILE A 29 10.11 5.37 -4.06
C ILE A 29 10.58 6.05 -5.35
N PHE A 30 10.79 7.37 -5.32
CA PHE A 30 11.27 8.11 -6.49
C PHE A 30 12.67 7.72 -6.93
N ARG A 31 13.48 7.15 -6.05
CA ARG A 31 14.87 6.79 -6.34
C ARG A 31 15.04 5.39 -6.90
N GLN A 32 13.97 4.65 -7.07
CA GLN A 32 14.02 3.28 -7.57
C GLN A 32 12.96 3.08 -8.64
N ASP A 33 13.14 2.07 -9.48
CA ASP A 33 12.27 1.78 -10.61
C ASP A 33 11.74 0.33 -10.63
N LYS A 34 11.97 -0.44 -9.56
CA LYS A 34 11.63 -1.87 -9.51
C LYS A 34 10.26 -2.14 -8.93
N ILE A 35 9.73 -1.23 -8.12
CA ILE A 35 8.40 -1.31 -7.55
C ILE A 35 7.60 -0.13 -8.07
N ASP A 36 6.47 -0.41 -8.69
CA ASP A 36 5.59 0.64 -9.20
C ASP A 36 4.69 1.16 -8.10
N HIS A 37 4.38 2.44 -8.17
CA HIS A 37 3.47 3.11 -7.24
C HIS A 37 2.23 3.58 -7.99
N ILE A 38 1.06 3.15 -7.53
CA ILE A 38 -0.22 3.61 -8.05
C ILE A 38 -0.78 4.66 -7.10
N LEU A 39 -0.85 5.90 -7.59
CA LEU A 39 -1.43 6.99 -6.82
C LEU A 39 -2.95 6.89 -6.81
N VAL A 40 -3.53 6.90 -5.62
CA VAL A 40 -4.98 6.96 -5.44
C VAL A 40 -5.40 8.35 -5.01
N ARG A 41 -6.68 8.63 -5.02
CA ARG A 41 -7.23 9.91 -4.57
C ARG A 41 -7.85 9.86 -3.17
N HIS A 42 -7.94 8.66 -2.61
CA HIS A 42 -8.44 8.42 -1.26
C HIS A 42 -7.85 7.12 -0.76
N GLU A 43 -7.46 7.08 0.49
CA GLU A 43 -6.79 5.91 1.08
C GLU A 43 -7.70 4.68 1.09
N GLN A 44 -8.99 4.86 1.20
CA GLN A 44 -9.95 3.77 1.06
C GLN A 44 -9.84 3.11 -0.31
N GLY A 45 -9.66 3.91 -1.36
CA GLY A 45 -9.40 3.39 -2.71
C GLY A 45 -8.13 2.56 -2.78
N ALA A 46 -7.08 2.97 -2.07
CA ALA A 46 -5.83 2.22 -2.03
C ALA A 46 -6.04 0.85 -1.39
N THR A 47 -6.72 0.78 -0.27
CA THR A 47 -6.95 -0.50 0.43
C THR A 47 -7.87 -1.42 -0.36
N HIS A 48 -8.89 -0.89 -1.00
CA HIS A 48 -9.75 -1.71 -1.87
C HIS A 48 -8.99 -2.19 -3.11
N ALA A 49 -8.12 -1.37 -3.67
CA ALA A 49 -7.28 -1.78 -4.81
C ALA A 49 -6.31 -2.89 -4.40
N ALA A 50 -5.69 -2.77 -3.23
CA ALA A 50 -4.80 -3.80 -2.71
C ALA A 50 -5.53 -5.11 -2.43
N ASP A 51 -6.76 -5.03 -1.90
CA ASP A 51 -7.63 -6.19 -1.71
C ASP A 51 -7.88 -6.90 -3.06
N GLY A 52 -8.28 -6.15 -4.08
CA GLY A 52 -8.51 -6.71 -5.41
C GLY A 52 -7.24 -7.32 -6.01
N TYR A 53 -6.12 -6.65 -5.84
CA TYR A 53 -4.82 -7.17 -6.30
C TYR A 53 -4.49 -8.50 -5.63
N ALA A 54 -4.68 -8.60 -4.31
CA ALA A 54 -4.40 -9.84 -3.59
C ALA A 54 -5.32 -10.98 -4.02
N ARG A 55 -6.59 -10.69 -4.24
CA ARG A 55 -7.56 -11.69 -4.72
C ARG A 55 -7.19 -12.19 -6.12
N ALA A 56 -6.72 -11.30 -6.99
CA ALA A 56 -6.41 -11.64 -8.37
C ALA A 56 -5.08 -12.38 -8.51
N THR A 57 -4.08 -12.03 -7.70
CA THR A 57 -2.71 -12.55 -7.86
C THR A 57 -2.31 -13.62 -6.87
N GLY A 58 -3.00 -13.71 -5.75
CA GLY A 58 -2.60 -14.56 -4.62
C GLY A 58 -1.42 -14.01 -3.81
N LYS A 59 -0.98 -12.79 -4.10
CA LYS A 59 0.10 -12.10 -3.38
C LYS A 59 -0.48 -11.06 -2.43
N PRO A 60 0.20 -10.73 -1.32
CA PRO A 60 -0.25 -9.64 -0.46
C PRO A 60 -0.30 -8.31 -1.22
N GLY A 61 -1.36 -7.55 -1.03
CA GLY A 61 -1.44 -6.17 -1.50
C GLY A 61 -0.72 -5.26 -0.53
N VAL A 62 0.01 -4.28 -1.04
CA VAL A 62 0.79 -3.34 -0.22
C VAL A 62 0.24 -1.94 -0.37
N VAL A 63 -0.02 -1.28 0.76
CA VAL A 63 -0.59 0.06 0.82
C VAL A 63 0.32 0.95 1.66
N LEU A 64 0.53 2.17 1.19
CA LEU A 64 1.30 3.19 1.90
C LEU A 64 0.41 4.41 2.14
N VAL A 65 0.20 4.75 3.39
CA VAL A 65 -0.61 5.91 3.79
C VAL A 65 0.13 6.73 4.84
N THR A 66 -0.24 8.00 4.97
CA THR A 66 0.30 8.84 6.03
C THR A 66 -0.45 8.60 7.34
N SER A 67 0.09 9.11 8.44
CA SER A 67 -0.56 9.07 9.74
C SER A 67 -1.83 9.93 9.76
N GLY A 68 -2.63 9.80 10.83
CA GLY A 68 -3.84 10.57 11.00
C GLY A 68 -4.93 10.20 10.01
N PRO A 69 -5.45 11.15 9.24
CA PRO A 69 -6.56 10.86 8.31
C PRO A 69 -6.20 9.84 7.24
N GLY A 70 -4.93 9.74 6.86
CA GLY A 70 -4.50 8.70 5.93
C GLY A 70 -4.75 7.31 6.50
N ALA A 71 -4.31 7.07 7.71
CA ALA A 71 -4.53 5.80 8.39
C ALA A 71 -6.01 5.53 8.64
N THR A 72 -6.77 6.53 9.13
CA THR A 72 -8.19 6.32 9.42
C THR A 72 -9.02 6.10 8.16
N ASN A 73 -8.69 6.77 7.08
CA ASN A 73 -9.38 6.57 5.80
C ASN A 73 -9.12 5.19 5.20
N ALA A 74 -8.06 4.51 5.60
CA ALA A 74 -7.74 3.16 5.12
C ALA A 74 -8.56 2.06 5.82
N ILE A 75 -9.20 2.36 6.94
CA ILE A 75 -9.82 1.35 7.83
C ILE A 75 -10.91 0.53 7.14
N THR A 76 -11.76 1.14 6.33
CA THR A 76 -12.84 0.40 5.67
C THR A 76 -12.31 -0.73 4.79
N GLY A 77 -11.30 -0.46 3.98
CA GLY A 77 -10.69 -1.49 3.13
C GLY A 77 -9.94 -2.55 3.94
N ILE A 78 -9.30 -2.14 5.04
CA ILE A 78 -8.64 -3.07 5.94
C ILE A 78 -9.66 -4.01 6.56
N ALA A 79 -10.81 -3.48 7.01
CA ALA A 79 -11.87 -4.29 7.58
C ALA A 79 -12.42 -5.29 6.56
N THR A 80 -12.62 -4.86 5.32
CA THR A 80 -13.07 -5.73 4.23
C THR A 80 -12.09 -6.88 4.02
N ALA A 81 -10.80 -6.58 3.92
CA ALA A 81 -9.77 -7.60 3.73
C ALA A 81 -9.70 -8.55 4.93
N PHE A 82 -9.79 -8.02 6.13
CA PHE A 82 -9.76 -8.81 7.35
C PHE A 82 -10.91 -9.83 7.41
N MET A 83 -12.11 -9.39 7.09
CA MET A 83 -13.29 -10.26 7.13
C MET A 83 -13.20 -11.42 6.15
N ASP A 84 -12.56 -11.23 5.03
CA ASP A 84 -12.41 -12.24 3.98
C ASP A 84 -11.04 -12.94 4.00
N SER A 85 -10.22 -12.66 5.00
CA SER A 85 -8.86 -13.23 5.13
C SER A 85 -7.98 -12.94 3.92
N ILE A 86 -8.08 -11.73 3.36
CA ILE A 86 -7.28 -11.30 2.21
C ILE A 86 -5.96 -10.71 2.72
N PRO A 87 -4.80 -11.17 2.23
CA PRO A 87 -3.52 -10.68 2.71
C PRO A 87 -3.24 -9.24 2.24
N MET A 88 -2.90 -8.38 3.19
CA MET A 88 -2.62 -6.98 2.93
C MET A 88 -1.58 -6.47 3.94
N VAL A 89 -0.63 -5.69 3.46
CA VAL A 89 0.34 -4.99 4.30
C VAL A 89 0.09 -3.50 4.17
N VAL A 90 -0.14 -2.84 5.29
CA VAL A 90 -0.36 -1.39 5.33
C VAL A 90 0.79 -0.75 6.11
N ILE A 91 1.46 0.20 5.45
CA ILE A 91 2.63 0.87 6.01
C ILE A 91 2.27 2.31 6.36
#